data_5f05ab89862bacbe0e291954c53e3f2a
#
_entry.id   5f05ab89862bacbe0e291954c53e3f2a
#
_cell.length_a   1.000
_cell.length_b   1.000
_cell.length_c   1.000
_cell.angle_alpha   90.00
_cell.angle_beta   90.00
_cell.angle_gamma   90.00
#
_symmetry.space_group_name_H-M   'P 1'
#
loop_
_entity.id
_entity.type
_entity.pdbx_description
1 polymer ?
#
loop_
_entity_poly.entity_id
_entity_poly.type
_entity_poly.pdbx_seq_one_letter_code
_entity_poly.pdbx_strand_id
1 'polypeptide(L)'
;MPNISLVYYRINELEFKFNEAIKGNISFQIKPKIECKVAKKEENLFVNLALKINEDISAPVPFNLKVVLAGTFKLKDPNAVLDEAGQRAQVNEAFAVLYPYLRATVSSITTSCNIPAYILPTVLPEQLSQSEQVDKFIIKKPQGLN
;
A
#
# COMPACT_ATOMS: atom_id res chain seq x y z
N MET A 1 -19.43 -12.09 4.33
CA MET A 1 -18.33 -13.06 4.29
C MET A 1 -17.23 -12.57 3.38
N PRO A 2 -15.98 -12.49 3.84
CA PRO A 2 -14.88 -12.10 2.96
C PRO A 2 -14.64 -13.15 1.88
N ASN A 3 -14.33 -12.67 0.68
CA ASN A 3 -14.02 -13.54 -0.45
C ASN A 3 -12.57 -13.97 -0.47
N ILE A 4 -11.75 -13.37 0.37
CA ILE A 4 -10.32 -13.67 0.50
C ILE A 4 -9.96 -13.75 1.98
N SER A 5 -8.91 -14.48 2.28
CA SER A 5 -8.38 -14.54 3.65
C SER A 5 -6.87 -14.40 3.60
N LEU A 6 -6.34 -13.60 4.50
CA LEU A 6 -4.90 -13.38 4.59
C LEU A 6 -4.21 -14.62 5.13
N VAL A 7 -3.21 -15.11 4.38
CA VAL A 7 -2.37 -16.22 4.80
C VAL A 7 -1.18 -15.70 5.58
N TYR A 8 -0.46 -14.74 4.99
CA TYR A 8 0.61 -14.03 5.69
C TYR A 8 1.01 -12.79 4.89
N TYR A 9 1.76 -11.91 5.55
CA TYR A 9 2.36 -10.77 4.87
C TYR A 9 3.78 -10.55 5.41
N ARG A 10 4.56 -9.83 4.63
CA ARG A 10 5.91 -9.43 5.04
C ARG A 10 6.23 -8.05 4.52
N ILE A 11 7.21 -7.40 5.14
CA ILE A 11 7.79 -6.19 4.58
C ILE A 11 8.78 -6.62 3.51
N ASN A 12 8.49 -6.27 2.27
CA ASN A 12 9.30 -6.68 1.13
C ASN A 12 10.40 -5.66 0.83
N GLU A 13 10.12 -4.39 1.05
CA GLU A 13 11.08 -3.31 0.90
C GLU A 13 10.86 -2.26 1.97
N LEU A 14 11.96 -1.68 2.45
CA LEU A 14 11.92 -0.63 3.43
C LEU A 14 13.10 0.30 3.22
N GLU A 15 12.81 1.59 3.01
CA GLU A 15 13.83 2.62 2.85
C GLU A 15 13.40 3.86 3.62
N PHE A 16 14.33 4.41 4.40
CA PHE A 16 14.11 5.67 5.11
C PHE A 16 15.35 6.53 4.99
N LYS A 17 15.16 7.80 4.65
CA LYS A 17 16.26 8.74 4.54
C LYS A 17 15.80 10.13 4.95
N PHE A 18 16.55 10.75 5.88
CA PHE A 18 16.28 12.14 6.23
C PHE A 18 16.64 13.07 5.08
N ASN A 19 15.87 14.14 4.95
CA ASN A 19 16.20 15.23 4.06
C ASN A 19 16.97 16.28 4.86
N GLU A 20 18.28 16.24 4.77
CA GLU A 20 19.17 17.11 5.55
C GLU A 20 19.14 18.55 5.06
N ALA A 21 18.61 18.80 3.87
CA ALA A 21 18.48 20.14 3.34
C ALA A 21 17.44 20.98 4.06
N ILE A 22 16.51 20.34 4.76
CA ILE A 22 15.43 21.02 5.48
C ILE A 22 15.90 21.30 6.91
N LYS A 23 15.92 22.56 7.27
CA LYS A 23 16.35 23.01 8.60
C LYS A 23 15.29 23.91 9.21
N GLY A 24 15.13 23.84 10.55
CA GLY A 24 14.25 24.72 11.29
C GLY A 24 12.82 24.20 11.42
N ASN A 25 11.98 25.01 12.02
CA ASN A 25 10.57 24.67 12.24
C ASN A 25 9.76 25.08 11.02
N ILE A 26 9.68 24.17 10.07
CA ILE A 26 8.90 24.39 8.85
C ILE A 26 7.67 23.48 8.92
N SER A 27 6.54 24.04 8.55
CA SER A 27 5.32 23.26 8.43
C SER A 27 5.34 22.46 7.14
N PHE A 28 5.09 21.17 7.23
CA PHE A 28 5.11 20.28 6.08
C PHE A 28 3.73 19.73 5.81
N GLN A 29 3.44 19.54 4.54
CA GLN A 29 2.29 18.76 4.13
C GLN A 29 2.80 17.47 3.47
N ILE A 30 2.58 16.34 4.14
CA ILE A 30 3.02 15.03 3.65
C ILE A 30 1.89 14.44 2.82
N LYS A 31 2.20 14.14 1.56
CA LYS A 31 1.25 13.50 0.65
C LYS A 31 1.79 12.15 0.25
N PRO A 32 1.41 11.08 0.98
CA PRO A 32 1.88 9.75 0.63
C PRO A 32 1.24 9.27 -0.68
N LYS A 33 2.05 8.58 -1.48
CA LYS A 33 1.55 7.88 -2.66
C LYS A 33 1.39 6.43 -2.30
N ILE A 34 0.22 5.89 -2.56
CA ILE A 34 -0.10 4.51 -2.22
C ILE A 34 -0.49 3.78 -3.49
N GLU A 35 0.12 2.63 -3.72
CA GLU A 35 -0.22 1.77 -4.85
C GLU A 35 -0.53 0.38 -4.32
N CYS A 36 -1.54 -0.25 -4.90
CA CYS A 36 -1.90 -1.62 -4.58
C CYS A 36 -1.93 -2.42 -5.88
N LYS A 37 -1.03 -3.38 -6.01
CA LYS A 37 -0.95 -4.25 -7.18
C LYS A 37 -1.32 -5.66 -6.78
N VAL A 38 -2.13 -6.30 -7.60
CA VAL A 38 -2.69 -7.60 -7.29
C VAL A 38 -2.42 -8.54 -8.45
N ALA A 39 -2.00 -9.75 -8.14
CA ALA A 39 -1.79 -10.81 -9.12
C ALA A 39 -2.43 -12.09 -8.59
N LYS A 40 -3.18 -12.76 -9.44
CA LYS A 40 -3.83 -14.02 -9.10
C LYS A 40 -3.07 -15.18 -9.71
N LYS A 41 -2.84 -16.21 -8.92
CA LYS A 41 -2.30 -17.49 -9.40
C LYS A 41 -3.01 -18.63 -8.66
N GLU A 42 -3.75 -19.43 -9.42
CA GLU A 42 -4.51 -20.57 -8.88
C GLU A 42 -5.45 -20.10 -7.77
N GLU A 43 -5.30 -20.64 -6.56
CA GLU A 43 -6.14 -20.27 -5.42
C GLU A 43 -5.60 -19.10 -4.61
N ASN A 44 -4.45 -18.55 -5.04
CA ASN A 44 -3.78 -17.48 -4.29
C ASN A 44 -3.91 -16.14 -4.97
N LEU A 45 -4.00 -15.11 -4.15
CA LEU A 45 -3.96 -13.73 -4.59
C LEU A 45 -2.74 -13.08 -3.94
N PHE A 46 -1.82 -12.60 -4.77
CA PHE A 46 -0.60 -11.93 -4.30
C PHE A 46 -0.80 -10.43 -4.40
N VAL A 47 -0.54 -9.73 -3.31
CA VAL A 47 -0.84 -8.30 -3.21
C VAL A 47 0.41 -7.57 -2.77
N ASN A 48 0.81 -6.55 -3.53
CA ASN A 48 1.84 -5.62 -3.13
C ASN A 48 1.20 -4.29 -2.80
N LEU A 49 1.33 -3.87 -1.56
CA LEU A 49 0.85 -2.57 -1.10
C LEU A 49 2.06 -1.69 -0.83
N ALA A 50 2.25 -0.67 -1.65
CA ALA A 50 3.41 0.20 -1.61
C ALA A 50 3.02 1.59 -1.14
N LEU A 51 3.84 2.13 -0.25
CA LEU A 51 3.76 3.51 0.21
C LEU A 51 5.05 4.22 -0.18
N LYS A 52 4.92 5.43 -0.66
CA LYS A 52 6.07 6.26 -0.99
C LYS A 52 5.83 7.68 -0.53
N ILE A 53 6.78 8.20 0.26
CA ILE A 53 6.83 9.61 0.64
C ILE A 53 8.15 10.13 0.11
N ASN A 54 8.09 11.01 -0.89
CA ASN A 54 9.26 11.52 -1.55
C ASN A 54 9.39 13.01 -1.38
N GLU A 55 10.63 13.48 -1.40
CA GLU A 55 10.92 14.87 -1.55
C GLU A 55 10.46 15.34 -2.93
N ASP A 56 9.70 16.43 -2.95
CA ASP A 56 9.31 17.13 -4.16
C ASP A 56 9.90 18.53 -4.08
N ILE A 57 10.43 19.02 -5.19
CA ILE A 57 11.02 20.35 -5.26
C ILE A 57 10.00 21.43 -4.85
N SER A 58 8.75 21.26 -5.25
CA SER A 58 7.68 22.22 -4.94
C SER A 58 7.09 22.03 -3.55
N ALA A 59 7.28 20.83 -2.94
CA ALA A 59 6.72 20.51 -1.65
C ALA A 59 7.70 19.61 -0.87
N PRO A 60 8.80 20.19 -0.38
CA PRO A 60 9.81 19.38 0.32
C PRO A 60 9.25 18.80 1.61
N VAL A 61 9.65 17.55 1.90
CA VAL A 61 9.27 16.85 3.13
C VAL A 61 10.53 16.52 3.92
N PRO A 62 10.40 16.33 5.26
CA PRO A 62 11.59 16.13 6.10
C PRO A 62 12.28 14.78 5.90
N PHE A 63 11.64 13.83 5.23
CA PHE A 63 12.21 12.51 5.01
C PHE A 63 11.63 11.88 3.75
N ASN A 64 12.39 10.94 3.21
CA ASN A 64 11.92 10.05 2.15
C ASN A 64 11.64 8.69 2.78
N LEU A 65 10.52 8.09 2.45
CA LEU A 65 10.13 6.79 2.98
C LEU A 65 9.53 5.94 1.89
N LYS A 66 9.95 4.69 1.83
CA LYS A 66 9.37 3.70 0.94
C LYS A 66 9.12 2.43 1.74
N VAL A 67 7.89 1.94 1.72
CA VAL A 67 7.51 0.68 2.35
C VAL A 67 6.69 -0.11 1.36
N VAL A 68 7.07 -1.36 1.14
CA VAL A 68 6.28 -2.29 0.33
C VAL A 68 5.94 -3.50 1.18
N LEU A 69 4.66 -3.71 1.37
CA LEU A 69 4.15 -4.93 2.00
C LEU A 69 3.74 -5.91 0.91
N ALA A 70 4.16 -7.15 1.05
CA ALA A 70 3.73 -8.25 0.19
C ALA A 70 2.82 -9.16 1.00
N GLY A 71 1.57 -9.27 0.57
CA GLY A 71 0.59 -10.13 1.23
C GLY A 71 0.17 -11.27 0.32
N THR A 72 -0.05 -12.44 0.91
CA THR A 72 -0.60 -13.60 0.22
C THR A 72 -1.96 -13.91 0.81
N PHE A 73 -2.96 -13.94 -0.05
CA PHE A 73 -4.34 -14.24 0.32
C PHE A 73 -4.80 -15.51 -0.36
N LYS A 74 -5.69 -16.22 0.29
CA LYS A 74 -6.34 -17.39 -0.30
C LYS A 74 -7.72 -16.98 -0.78
N LEU A 75 -8.05 -17.37 -2.02
CA LEU A 75 -9.35 -17.08 -2.61
C LEU A 75 -10.36 -18.10 -2.14
N LYS A 76 -11.54 -17.62 -1.77
CA LYS A 76 -12.63 -18.49 -1.36
C LYS A 76 -13.19 -19.26 -2.56
N ASP A 77 -13.27 -18.60 -3.70
CA ASP A 77 -13.74 -19.21 -4.94
C ASP A 77 -12.77 -18.87 -6.06
N PRO A 78 -11.70 -19.67 -6.21
CA PRO A 78 -10.66 -19.35 -7.19
C PRO A 78 -11.11 -19.50 -8.64
N ASN A 79 -12.20 -20.21 -8.88
CA ASN A 79 -12.71 -20.43 -10.24
C ASN A 79 -13.77 -19.42 -10.66
N ALA A 80 -14.16 -18.51 -9.76
CA ALA A 80 -15.14 -17.49 -10.09
C ALA A 80 -14.61 -16.57 -11.17
N VAL A 81 -15.42 -16.32 -12.18
CA VAL A 81 -15.11 -15.32 -13.21
C VAL A 81 -15.65 -14.00 -12.74
N LEU A 82 -14.77 -13.05 -12.50
CA LEU A 82 -15.14 -11.74 -11.99
C LEU A 82 -15.16 -10.72 -13.12
N ASP A 83 -16.21 -9.90 -13.14
CA ASP A 83 -16.22 -8.72 -14.00
C ASP A 83 -15.32 -7.65 -13.40
N GLU A 84 -15.25 -6.49 -14.04
CA GLU A 84 -14.40 -5.41 -13.58
C GLU A 84 -14.77 -4.95 -12.17
N ALA A 85 -16.06 -4.87 -11.88
CA ALA A 85 -16.52 -4.46 -10.55
C ALA A 85 -16.15 -5.50 -9.48
N GLY A 86 -16.25 -6.79 -9.80
CA GLY A 86 -15.85 -7.85 -8.88
C GLY A 86 -14.36 -7.86 -8.63
N GLN A 87 -13.55 -7.63 -9.66
CA GLN A 87 -12.10 -7.52 -9.51
C GLN A 87 -11.71 -6.35 -8.63
N ARG A 88 -12.37 -5.21 -8.83
CA ARG A 88 -12.13 -4.02 -8.01
C ARG A 88 -12.50 -4.25 -6.56
N ALA A 89 -13.62 -4.94 -6.32
CA ALA A 89 -14.04 -5.28 -4.96
C ALA A 89 -13.00 -6.17 -4.27
N GLN A 90 -12.39 -7.09 -5.00
CA GLN A 90 -11.34 -7.96 -4.46
C GLN A 90 -10.10 -7.17 -4.08
N VAL A 91 -9.67 -6.23 -4.92
CA VAL A 91 -8.55 -5.35 -4.63
C VAL A 91 -8.83 -4.51 -3.40
N ASN A 92 -10.04 -3.95 -3.30
CA ASN A 92 -10.44 -3.13 -2.16
C ASN A 92 -10.44 -3.95 -0.88
N GLU A 93 -10.87 -5.19 -0.93
CA GLU A 93 -10.87 -6.08 0.22
C GLU A 93 -9.45 -6.38 0.69
N ALA A 94 -8.55 -6.68 -0.23
CA ALA A 94 -7.14 -6.91 0.09
C ALA A 94 -6.49 -5.66 0.69
N PHE A 95 -6.77 -4.50 0.10
CA PHE A 95 -6.28 -3.24 0.62
C PHE A 95 -6.76 -3.00 2.05
N ALA A 96 -8.04 -3.22 2.30
CA ALA A 96 -8.63 -2.99 3.62
C ALA A 96 -7.98 -3.88 4.69
N VAL A 97 -7.55 -5.09 4.33
CA VAL A 97 -6.88 -5.99 5.26
C VAL A 97 -5.44 -5.56 5.51
N LEU A 98 -4.70 -5.16 4.48
CA LEU A 98 -3.27 -4.84 4.60
C LEU A 98 -2.99 -3.43 5.11
N TYR A 99 -3.89 -2.50 4.86
CA TYR A 99 -3.64 -1.08 5.18
C TYR A 99 -3.35 -0.83 6.67
N PRO A 100 -4.07 -1.46 7.63
CA PRO A 100 -3.72 -1.27 9.04
C PRO A 100 -2.30 -1.71 9.38
N TYR A 101 -1.79 -2.75 8.73
CA TYR A 101 -0.41 -3.19 8.93
C TYR A 101 0.57 -2.18 8.35
N LEU A 102 0.24 -1.59 7.21
CA LEU A 102 1.06 -0.53 6.61
C LEU A 102 1.10 0.69 7.54
N ARG A 103 -0.03 1.11 8.08
CA ARG A 103 -0.10 2.22 9.03
C ARG A 103 0.77 1.96 10.26
N ALA A 104 0.68 0.77 10.82
CA ALA A 104 1.49 0.39 11.99
C ALA A 104 2.99 0.41 11.65
N THR A 105 3.36 -0.10 10.50
CA THR A 105 4.75 -0.12 10.05
C THR A 105 5.31 1.29 9.90
N VAL A 106 4.57 2.18 9.25
CA VAL A 106 5.02 3.56 9.03
C VAL A 106 5.16 4.30 10.35
N SER A 107 4.20 4.14 11.25
CA SER A 107 4.25 4.74 12.58
C SER A 107 5.46 4.25 13.38
N SER A 108 5.71 2.95 13.34
CA SER A 108 6.84 2.32 14.02
C SER A 108 8.19 2.79 13.47
N ILE A 109 8.32 2.88 12.14
CA ILE A 109 9.55 3.31 11.50
C ILE A 109 9.88 4.75 11.84
N THR A 110 8.91 5.64 11.71
CA THR A 110 9.15 7.07 12.00
C THR A 110 9.53 7.25 13.47
N THR A 111 8.89 6.51 14.38
CA THR A 111 9.25 6.54 15.79
C THR A 111 10.68 6.03 16.01
N SER A 112 11.04 4.93 15.36
CA SER A 112 12.38 4.34 15.47
C SER A 112 13.46 5.26 14.91
N CYS A 113 13.11 6.13 13.96
CA CYS A 113 14.04 7.11 13.40
C CYS A 113 14.12 8.39 14.23
N ASN A 114 13.53 8.37 15.41
CA ASN A 114 13.61 9.46 16.39
C ASN A 114 12.94 10.75 15.89
N ILE A 115 11.86 10.59 15.18
CA ILE A 115 10.97 11.71 14.79
C ILE A 115 9.56 11.40 15.31
N PRO A 116 8.68 12.40 15.38
CA PRO A 116 7.30 12.12 15.78
C PRO A 116 6.67 11.08 14.85
N ALA A 117 5.91 10.16 15.43
CA ALA A 117 5.27 9.11 14.66
C ALA A 117 4.37 9.74 13.58
N TYR A 118 4.60 9.35 12.33
CA TYR A 118 3.71 9.73 11.25
C TYR A 118 2.61 8.67 11.14
N ILE A 119 1.38 9.14 11.26
CA ILE A 119 0.21 8.25 11.21
C ILE A 119 -0.48 8.50 9.88
N LEU A 120 -0.53 7.44 9.06
CA LEU A 120 -1.24 7.51 7.78
C LEU A 120 -2.72 7.79 8.01
N PRO A 121 -3.34 8.58 7.14
CA PRO A 121 -4.77 8.84 7.27
C PRO A 121 -5.59 7.58 7.08
N THR A 122 -6.78 7.57 7.67
CA THR A 122 -7.75 6.52 7.40
C THR A 122 -8.31 6.74 6.01
N VAL A 123 -8.12 5.74 5.14
CA VAL A 123 -8.59 5.80 3.76
C VAL A 123 -9.52 4.63 3.52
N LEU A 124 -10.72 4.93 3.04
CA LEU A 124 -11.65 3.87 2.66
C LEU A 124 -11.29 3.38 1.26
N PRO A 125 -11.41 2.06 1.01
CA PRO A 125 -11.11 1.52 -0.33
C PRO A 125 -11.89 2.22 -1.44
N GLU A 126 -13.13 2.60 -1.19
CA GLU A 126 -13.95 3.31 -2.17
C GLU A 126 -13.35 4.67 -2.53
N GLN A 127 -12.71 5.34 -1.58
CA GLN A 127 -12.06 6.63 -1.84
C GLN A 127 -10.88 6.46 -2.77
N LEU A 128 -10.13 5.38 -2.61
CA LEU A 128 -9.01 5.08 -3.50
C LEU A 128 -9.50 4.77 -4.91
N SER A 129 -10.57 4.01 -5.04
CA SER A 129 -11.10 3.64 -6.35
C SER A 129 -11.74 4.82 -7.07
N GLN A 130 -12.03 5.92 -6.37
CA GLN A 130 -12.55 7.15 -6.98
C GLN A 130 -11.47 8.19 -7.25
N SER A 131 -10.22 7.91 -6.85
CA SER A 131 -9.11 8.84 -7.01
C SER A 131 -8.43 8.67 -8.36
N GLU A 132 -7.52 9.58 -8.67
CA GLU A 132 -6.68 9.46 -9.87
C GLU A 132 -5.78 8.24 -9.84
N GLN A 133 -5.70 7.57 -8.69
CA GLN A 133 -4.86 6.39 -8.53
C GLN A 133 -5.57 5.09 -8.92
N VAL A 134 -6.81 5.16 -9.39
CA VAL A 134 -7.55 3.97 -9.82
C VAL A 134 -6.75 3.14 -10.83
N ASP A 135 -6.05 3.79 -11.74
CA ASP A 135 -5.27 3.10 -12.76
C ASP A 135 -4.09 2.32 -12.18
N LYS A 136 -3.75 2.56 -10.91
CA LYS A 136 -2.66 1.86 -10.23
C LYS A 136 -3.14 0.59 -9.54
N PHE A 137 -4.44 0.36 -9.47
CA PHE A 137 -5.01 -0.86 -8.94
C PHE A 137 -5.23 -1.82 -10.11
N ILE A 138 -4.14 -2.46 -10.52
CA ILE A 138 -4.14 -3.32 -11.70
C ILE A 138 -4.06 -4.76 -11.25
N ILE A 139 -5.01 -5.57 -11.72
CA ILE A 139 -4.94 -7.02 -11.53
C ILE A 139 -4.17 -7.58 -12.71
N LYS A 140 -3.00 -8.15 -12.43
CA LYS A 140 -2.14 -8.71 -13.44
C LYS A 140 -2.03 -10.22 -13.30
N LYS A 141 -1.94 -10.91 -14.43
CA LYS A 141 -1.52 -12.30 -14.39
C LYS A 141 -0.05 -12.34 -14.00
N PRO A 142 0.34 -13.23 -13.06
CA PRO A 142 1.73 -13.32 -12.67
C PRO A 142 2.57 -13.80 -13.85
N GLN A 143 3.35 -12.87 -14.39
CA GLN A 143 4.23 -13.21 -15.50
C GLN A 143 5.43 -13.99 -14.99
N GLY A 144 5.84 -14.99 -15.74
CA GLY A 144 6.90 -15.86 -15.32
C GLY A 144 6.47 -16.94 -14.34
N LEU A 145 5.20 -16.93 -13.95
CA LEU A 145 4.61 -17.95 -13.11
C LEU A 145 3.68 -18.88 -13.91
N ASN A 146 3.81 -18.82 -15.18
CA ASN A 146 2.99 -19.66 -16.09
C ASN A 146 3.40 -21.11 -16.01
#